data_878ae9d30fc8fcb3c862bafccb78f4a6
#
_entry.id   878ae9d30fc8fcb3c862bafccb78f4a6
#
_cell.length_a   1.000
_cell.length_b   1.000
_cell.length_c   1.000
_cell.angle_alpha   90.00
_cell.angle_beta   90.00
_cell.angle_gamma   90.00
#
_symmetry.space_group_name_H-M   'P 1'
#
loop_
_entity.id
_entity.type
_entity.pdbx_description
1 polymer ?
#
loop_
_entity_poly.entity_id
_entity_poly.type
_entity_poly.pdbx_seq_one_letter_code
_entity_poly.pdbx_strand_id
1 'polypeptide(L)'
;MIMNWMNLNFQNPNSMNLMKLIMLHNFLMIIIINVFMIMMIMIKFNIKNKFNNKNLNENQIMEIMWTLTPMIMIIIIMMMSINIMFNNNEMKKNFINIKIFSNQWFWNYEYPMFKKTFNSYLMINKMYNFYMIETDNNLIIPFNYQIMVSMTSMDVIHSWTIPSINIKMDSVP
;
A
#
# COMPACT_ATOMS: atom_id res chain seq x y z
N MET A 1 -8.37 -17.93 -10.26
CA MET A 1 -8.10 -16.54 -9.86
C MET A 1 -9.44 -15.84 -9.73
N ILE A 2 -9.89 -15.54 -8.52
CA ILE A 2 -11.15 -14.82 -8.31
C ILE A 2 -10.90 -13.40 -8.82
N MET A 3 -11.78 -12.93 -9.72
CA MET A 3 -11.68 -11.59 -10.31
C MET A 3 -11.76 -10.52 -9.22
N ASN A 4 -10.64 -9.87 -8.94
CA ASN A 4 -10.53 -8.84 -7.91
C ASN A 4 -10.92 -7.43 -8.39
N TRP A 5 -11.51 -7.29 -9.57
CA TRP A 5 -11.90 -5.99 -10.11
C TRP A 5 -12.99 -5.25 -9.32
N MET A 6 -13.77 -5.97 -8.50
CA MET A 6 -14.70 -5.39 -7.52
C MET A 6 -14.12 -5.29 -6.11
N ASN A 7 -12.87 -5.62 -5.92
CA ASN A 7 -12.26 -5.60 -4.60
C ASN A 7 -11.86 -4.17 -4.24
N LEU A 8 -12.52 -3.59 -3.26
CA LEU A 8 -12.21 -2.27 -2.72
C LEU A 8 -10.99 -2.31 -1.77
N ASN A 9 -10.39 -3.47 -1.58
CA ASN A 9 -9.30 -3.70 -0.66
C ASN A 9 -7.99 -4.02 -1.40
N PHE A 10 -6.91 -4.22 -0.64
CA PHE A 10 -5.63 -4.67 -1.19
C PHE A 10 -5.75 -6.01 -1.92
N GLN A 11 -4.81 -6.26 -2.83
CA GLN A 11 -4.66 -7.57 -3.45
C GLN A 11 -4.23 -8.62 -2.41
N ASN A 12 -4.42 -9.91 -2.75
CA ASN A 12 -3.97 -11.00 -1.89
C ASN A 12 -2.47 -10.89 -1.61
N PRO A 13 -2.04 -10.92 -0.33
CA PRO A 13 -0.66 -10.69 0.03
C PRO A 13 0.23 -11.86 -0.34
N ASN A 14 1.29 -11.58 -1.11
CA ASN A 14 2.36 -12.54 -1.42
C ASN A 14 3.65 -12.24 -0.61
N SER A 15 3.63 -11.22 0.25
CA SER A 15 4.73 -10.91 1.16
C SER A 15 4.23 -10.74 2.60
N MET A 16 5.10 -11.05 3.57
CA MET A 16 4.81 -10.82 4.98
C MET A 16 4.59 -9.34 5.30
N ASN A 17 5.27 -8.46 4.59
CA ASN A 17 5.13 -7.01 4.77
C ASN A 17 3.74 -6.52 4.35
N LEU A 18 3.24 -6.99 3.20
CA LEU A 18 1.87 -6.67 2.78
C LEU A 18 0.83 -7.25 3.75
N MET A 19 1.06 -8.46 4.27
CA MET A 19 0.15 -9.06 5.26
C MET A 19 0.05 -8.21 6.53
N LYS A 20 1.19 -7.74 7.07
CA LYS A 20 1.22 -6.82 8.22
C LYS A 20 0.52 -5.49 7.93
N LEU A 21 0.71 -4.96 6.72
CA LEU A 21 0.07 -3.73 6.28
C LEU A 21 -1.45 -3.89 6.17
N ILE A 22 -1.94 -5.01 5.67
CA ILE A 22 -3.39 -5.32 5.63
C ILE A 22 -3.97 -5.39 7.05
N MET A 23 -3.26 -5.99 8.00
CA MET A 23 -3.70 -6.04 9.41
C MET A 23 -3.80 -4.63 10.00
N LEU A 24 -2.81 -3.77 9.76
CA LEU A 24 -2.85 -2.37 10.19
C LEU A 24 -4.03 -1.63 9.53
N HIS A 25 -4.22 -1.79 8.23
CA HIS A 25 -5.33 -1.17 7.50
C HIS A 25 -6.69 -1.60 8.07
N ASN A 26 -6.89 -2.88 8.33
CA ASN A 26 -8.14 -3.39 8.92
C ASN A 26 -8.39 -2.80 10.30
N PHE A 27 -7.34 -2.67 11.12
CA PHE A 27 -7.44 -2.00 12.41
C PHE A 27 -7.84 -0.52 12.27
N LEU A 28 -7.23 0.20 11.33
CA LEU A 28 -7.59 1.59 11.04
C LEU A 28 -9.05 1.72 10.56
N MET A 29 -9.51 0.79 9.73
CA MET A 29 -10.89 0.78 9.27
C MET A 29 -11.89 0.58 10.41
N ILE A 30 -11.58 -0.29 11.39
CA ILE A 30 -12.41 -0.46 12.58
C ILE A 30 -12.50 0.85 13.37
N ILE A 31 -11.41 1.57 13.54
CA ILE A 31 -11.39 2.86 14.23
C ILE A 31 -12.27 3.88 13.49
N ILE A 32 -12.09 4.00 12.17
CA ILE A 32 -12.87 4.94 11.35
C ILE A 32 -14.37 4.64 11.40
N ILE A 33 -14.73 3.35 11.29
CA ILE A 33 -16.13 2.93 11.38
C ILE A 33 -16.72 3.27 12.76
N ASN A 34 -15.98 3.05 13.85
CA ASN A 34 -16.45 3.40 15.19
C ASN A 34 -16.66 4.91 15.34
N VAL A 35 -15.73 5.74 14.87
CA VAL A 35 -15.87 7.20 14.90
C VAL A 35 -17.10 7.63 14.07
N PHE A 36 -17.25 7.07 12.88
CA PHE A 36 -18.43 7.35 12.03
C PHE A 36 -19.74 6.96 12.70
N MET A 37 -19.80 5.79 13.34
CA MET A 37 -20.99 5.32 14.07
C MET A 37 -21.34 6.26 15.23
N ILE A 38 -20.35 6.71 16.00
CA ILE A 38 -20.57 7.68 17.09
C ILE A 38 -21.15 8.97 16.52
N MET A 39 -20.58 9.50 15.44
CA MET A 39 -21.07 10.71 14.78
C MET A 39 -22.54 10.54 14.32
N MET A 40 -22.89 9.43 13.70
CA MET A 40 -24.24 9.14 13.24
C MET A 40 -25.24 9.05 14.40
N ILE A 41 -24.84 8.44 15.52
CA ILE A 41 -25.66 8.37 16.74
C ILE A 41 -25.90 9.78 17.29
N MET A 42 -24.87 10.62 17.37
CA MET A 42 -24.96 11.99 17.87
C MET A 42 -25.88 12.85 16.98
N ILE A 43 -25.75 12.74 15.66
CA ILE A 43 -26.63 13.44 14.73
C ILE A 43 -28.09 13.00 14.91
N LYS A 44 -28.34 11.68 14.96
CA LYS A 44 -29.70 11.14 15.16
C LYS A 44 -30.29 11.60 16.49
N PHE A 45 -29.47 11.63 17.54
CA PHE A 45 -29.88 12.11 18.86
C PHE A 45 -30.28 13.59 18.82
N ASN A 46 -29.45 14.45 18.20
CA ASN A 46 -29.75 15.88 18.06
C ASN A 46 -31.01 16.16 17.25
N ILE A 47 -31.26 15.38 16.19
CA ILE A 47 -32.48 15.55 15.37
C ILE A 47 -33.77 15.16 16.15
N LYS A 48 -33.69 14.12 17.01
CA LYS A 48 -34.83 13.65 17.78
C LYS A 48 -35.11 14.50 19.01
N ASN A 49 -34.10 15.10 19.61
CA ASN A 49 -34.27 15.89 20.82
C ASN A 49 -34.87 17.26 20.53
N LYS A 50 -35.99 17.53 21.19
CA LYS A 50 -36.68 18.84 21.13
C LYS A 50 -36.20 19.82 22.21
N PHE A 51 -35.42 19.34 23.19
CA PHE A 51 -34.99 20.15 24.34
C PHE A 51 -33.49 20.45 24.20
N ASN A 52 -33.15 21.75 24.20
CA ASN A 52 -31.78 22.25 24.21
C ASN A 52 -31.50 22.88 25.57
N ASN A 53 -30.43 22.43 26.21
CA ASN A 53 -29.95 23.10 27.41
C ASN A 53 -29.07 24.32 27.01
N LYS A 54 -29.63 25.50 27.11
CA LYS A 54 -28.97 26.76 26.73
C LYS A 54 -28.02 27.31 27.81
N ASN A 55 -28.03 26.69 29.02
CA ASN A 55 -27.24 27.17 30.17
C ASN A 55 -25.93 26.40 30.36
N LEU A 56 -25.66 25.40 29.54
CA LEU A 56 -24.44 24.65 29.61
C LEU A 56 -23.39 25.26 28.67
N ASN A 57 -22.61 26.21 29.20
CA ASN A 57 -21.59 26.93 28.43
C ASN A 57 -20.23 26.21 28.44
N GLU A 58 -19.87 25.55 29.54
CA GLU A 58 -18.57 24.90 29.74
C GLU A 58 -18.72 23.57 30.48
N ASN A 59 -17.97 22.56 30.03
CA ASN A 59 -17.85 21.27 30.72
C ASN A 59 -16.43 20.73 30.57
N GLN A 60 -15.58 21.05 31.56
CA GLN A 60 -14.14 20.70 31.56
C GLN A 60 -13.90 19.19 31.44
N ILE A 61 -14.74 18.33 32.05
CA ILE A 61 -14.59 16.88 31.97
C ILE A 61 -14.79 16.39 30.53
N MET A 62 -15.82 16.90 29.88
CA MET A 62 -16.09 16.55 28.46
C MET A 62 -14.98 17.06 27.54
N GLU A 63 -14.46 18.24 27.76
CA GLU A 63 -13.33 18.82 27.01
C GLU A 63 -12.07 17.95 27.11
N ILE A 64 -11.73 17.53 28.32
CA ILE A 64 -10.59 16.62 28.57
C ILE A 64 -10.82 15.27 27.87
N MET A 65 -12.03 14.70 27.96
CA MET A 65 -12.34 13.41 27.36
C MET A 65 -12.19 13.44 25.83
N TRP A 66 -12.73 14.44 25.13
CA TRP A 66 -12.65 14.51 23.67
C TRP A 66 -11.26 14.89 23.14
N THR A 67 -10.40 15.50 23.97
CA THR A 67 -9.00 15.78 23.60
C THR A 67 -8.09 14.56 23.85
N LEU A 68 -8.24 13.89 25.00
CA LEU A 68 -7.41 12.74 25.35
C LEU A 68 -7.71 11.51 24.51
N THR A 69 -8.98 11.24 24.18
CA THR A 69 -9.36 10.04 23.41
C THR A 69 -8.70 10.00 22.02
N PRO A 70 -8.77 11.03 21.17
CA PRO A 70 -8.06 11.04 19.89
C PRO A 70 -6.54 10.96 20.04
N MET A 71 -5.96 11.61 21.05
CA MET A 71 -4.52 11.58 21.30
C MET A 71 -4.04 10.14 21.59
N ILE A 72 -4.75 9.41 22.47
CA ILE A 72 -4.42 8.01 22.78
C ILE A 72 -4.55 7.14 21.52
N MET A 73 -5.60 7.34 20.72
CA MET A 73 -5.81 6.60 19.48
C MET A 73 -4.66 6.82 18.48
N ILE A 74 -4.19 8.05 18.32
CA ILE A 74 -3.05 8.37 17.44
C ILE A 74 -1.76 7.71 17.95
N ILE A 75 -1.51 7.70 19.25
CA ILE A 75 -0.34 7.02 19.83
C ILE A 75 -0.38 5.52 19.54
N ILE A 76 -1.53 4.88 19.71
CA ILE A 76 -1.68 3.44 19.41
C ILE A 76 -1.40 3.17 17.93
N ILE A 77 -1.97 3.95 17.02
CA ILE A 77 -1.74 3.83 15.58
C ILE A 77 -0.25 4.00 15.26
N MET A 78 0.39 5.00 15.83
CA MET A 78 1.81 5.28 15.64
C MET A 78 2.67 4.08 16.05
N MET A 79 2.43 3.52 17.23
CA MET A 79 3.18 2.37 17.73
C MET A 79 3.06 1.13 16.82
N MET A 80 1.88 0.90 16.25
CA MET A 80 1.68 -0.19 15.29
C MET A 80 2.34 0.08 13.93
N SER A 81 2.27 1.32 13.43
CA SER A 81 2.80 1.70 12.11
C SER A 81 4.33 1.71 12.06
N ILE A 82 5.01 2.11 13.15
CA ILE A 82 6.47 2.14 13.25
C ILE A 82 7.08 0.75 12.96
N ASN A 83 6.52 -0.30 13.53
CA ASN A 83 7.01 -1.66 13.31
C ASN A 83 6.94 -2.09 11.83
N ILE A 84 5.90 -1.67 11.12
CA ILE A 84 5.75 -1.98 9.69
C ILE A 84 6.74 -1.18 8.86
N MET A 85 6.93 0.10 9.18
CA MET A 85 7.91 0.95 8.53
C MET A 85 9.34 0.41 8.63
N PHE A 86 9.75 -0.03 9.82
CA PHE A 86 11.08 -0.65 10.01
C PHE A 86 11.25 -1.94 9.21
N ASN A 87 10.23 -2.82 9.23
CA ASN A 87 10.30 -4.06 8.46
C ASN A 87 10.40 -3.83 6.95
N ASN A 88 9.79 -2.76 6.43
CA ASN A 88 9.89 -2.41 5.00
C ASN A 88 11.27 -1.86 4.60
N ASN A 89 11.95 -1.19 5.51
CA ASN A 89 13.23 -0.55 5.26
C ASN A 89 14.45 -1.42 5.64
N GLU A 90 14.23 -2.59 6.24
CA GLU A 90 15.31 -3.46 6.66
C GLU A 90 15.95 -4.15 5.47
N MET A 91 17.23 -3.84 5.21
CA MET A 91 18.05 -4.49 4.19
C MET A 91 18.99 -5.52 4.85
N LYS A 92 18.91 -6.78 4.41
CA LYS A 92 19.83 -7.83 4.82
C LYS A 92 21.10 -7.80 3.96
N LYS A 93 22.21 -8.33 4.50
CA LYS A 93 23.52 -8.20 3.85
C LYS A 93 23.69 -8.95 2.52
N ASN A 94 22.94 -10.02 2.28
CA ASN A 94 23.06 -10.83 1.08
C ASN A 94 21.82 -10.61 0.20
N PHE A 95 21.98 -9.88 -0.89
CA PHE A 95 20.91 -9.59 -1.84
C PHE A 95 21.38 -9.74 -3.28
N ILE A 96 20.46 -10.06 -4.17
CA ILE A 96 20.68 -10.02 -5.61
C ILE A 96 20.33 -8.63 -6.10
N ASN A 97 21.25 -8.01 -6.85
CA ASN A 97 21.00 -6.73 -7.48
C ASN A 97 20.31 -6.94 -8.83
N ILE A 98 19.24 -6.19 -9.06
CA ILE A 98 18.55 -6.10 -10.35
C ILE A 98 18.43 -4.62 -10.69
N LYS A 99 18.89 -4.25 -11.89
CA LYS A 99 18.68 -2.92 -12.43
C LYS A 99 17.52 -2.97 -13.41
N ILE A 100 16.64 -2.00 -13.31
CA ILE A 100 15.47 -1.87 -14.17
C ILE A 100 15.56 -0.52 -14.88
N PHE A 101 15.54 -0.57 -16.20
CA PHE A 101 15.51 0.63 -17.04
C PHE A 101 14.15 0.70 -17.73
N SER A 102 13.48 1.83 -17.53
CA SER A 102 12.23 2.10 -18.22
C SER A 102 12.46 2.79 -19.55
N ASN A 103 11.70 2.37 -20.54
CA ASN A 103 11.68 2.94 -21.88
C ASN A 103 10.24 3.03 -22.38
N GLN A 104 10.01 3.86 -23.38
CA GLN A 104 8.76 3.92 -24.12
C GLN A 104 8.73 2.80 -25.18
N TRP A 105 8.02 1.75 -25.07
CA TRP A 105 7.06 1.27 -24.08
C TRP A 105 7.44 -0.17 -23.71
N PHE A 106 8.56 -0.34 -23.07
CA PHE A 106 9.06 -1.64 -22.62
C PHE A 106 9.96 -1.48 -21.37
N TRP A 107 10.15 -2.56 -20.64
CA TRP A 107 11.08 -2.63 -19.53
C TRP A 107 12.36 -3.37 -19.94
N ASN A 108 13.51 -2.85 -19.55
CA ASN A 108 14.77 -3.55 -19.66
C ASN A 108 15.23 -3.98 -18.28
N TYR A 109 15.56 -5.25 -18.13
CA TYR A 109 16.05 -5.85 -16.91
C TYR A 109 17.49 -6.26 -17.06
N GLU A 110 18.34 -5.83 -16.13
CA GLU A 110 19.76 -6.20 -16.06
C GLU A 110 20.02 -6.92 -14.74
N TYR A 111 20.65 -8.11 -14.84
CA TYR A 111 21.16 -8.88 -13.72
C TYR A 111 22.69 -8.78 -13.70
N PRO A 112 23.28 -7.81 -12.98
CA PRO A 112 24.73 -7.57 -13.05
C PRO A 112 25.56 -8.79 -12.62
N MET A 113 25.09 -9.52 -11.62
CA MET A 113 25.76 -10.73 -11.12
C MET A 113 25.87 -11.83 -12.18
N PHE A 114 24.88 -11.94 -13.05
CA PHE A 114 24.82 -12.96 -14.10
C PHE A 114 25.25 -12.44 -15.48
N LYS A 115 25.59 -11.14 -15.58
CA LYS A 115 25.89 -10.45 -16.85
C LYS A 115 24.81 -10.69 -17.91
N LYS A 116 23.54 -10.70 -17.51
CA LYS A 116 22.41 -10.90 -18.41
C LYS A 116 21.55 -9.65 -18.44
N THR A 117 21.14 -9.30 -19.67
CA THR A 117 20.19 -8.21 -19.93
C THR A 117 19.11 -8.71 -20.89
N PHE A 118 17.87 -8.31 -20.68
CA PHE A 118 16.78 -8.62 -21.60
C PHE A 118 15.69 -7.57 -21.54
N ASN A 119 14.95 -7.44 -22.62
CA ASN A 119 13.80 -6.55 -22.74
C ASN A 119 12.51 -7.31 -22.51
N SER A 120 11.53 -6.66 -21.95
CA SER A 120 10.18 -7.17 -21.73
C SER A 120 9.18 -6.27 -22.48
N TYR A 121 8.60 -6.80 -23.54
CA TYR A 121 7.60 -6.12 -24.35
C TYR A 121 6.21 -6.68 -24.08
N LEU A 122 5.21 -5.81 -24.19
CA LEU A 122 3.82 -6.21 -24.06
C LEU A 122 3.38 -7.01 -25.31
N MET A 123 2.75 -8.16 -25.09
CA MET A 123 2.25 -9.01 -26.20
C MET A 123 0.84 -8.60 -26.58
N ILE A 124 0.68 -8.02 -27.78
CA ILE A 124 -0.60 -7.47 -28.25
C ILE A 124 -1.36 -8.41 -29.19
N ASN A 125 -0.66 -9.33 -29.89
CA ASN A 125 -1.20 -9.98 -31.11
C ASN A 125 -1.23 -11.50 -31.12
N LYS A 126 -1.44 -12.21 -30.00
CA LYS A 126 -1.58 -13.68 -30.04
C LYS A 126 -3.00 -14.11 -29.69
N MET A 127 -3.57 -14.99 -30.51
CA MET A 127 -4.98 -15.44 -30.47
C MET A 127 -5.44 -16.05 -29.12
N TYR A 128 -4.51 -16.47 -28.24
CA TYR A 128 -4.80 -17.11 -26.96
C TYR A 128 -4.20 -16.40 -25.73
N ASN A 129 -3.66 -15.19 -25.92
CA ASN A 129 -3.07 -14.41 -24.85
C ASN A 129 -4.10 -13.49 -24.22
N PHE A 130 -3.96 -13.24 -22.92
CA PHE A 130 -4.74 -12.18 -22.27
C PHE A 130 -4.29 -10.82 -22.78
N TYR A 131 -5.21 -10.11 -23.41
CA TYR A 131 -4.93 -8.82 -24.04
C TYR A 131 -4.35 -7.81 -23.01
N MET A 132 -3.21 -7.22 -23.35
CA MET A 132 -2.48 -6.22 -22.56
C MET A 132 -2.06 -6.67 -21.13
N ILE A 133 -1.92 -7.96 -20.87
CA ILE A 133 -1.53 -8.47 -19.55
C ILE A 133 -0.23 -9.29 -19.63
N GLU A 134 0.02 -9.93 -20.77
CA GLU A 134 1.18 -10.81 -20.95
C GLU A 134 2.35 -10.09 -21.61
N THR A 135 3.57 -10.46 -21.19
CA THR A 135 4.82 -9.99 -21.77
C THR A 135 5.61 -11.16 -22.38
N ASP A 136 6.49 -10.87 -23.34
CA ASP A 136 7.36 -11.84 -23.99
C ASP A 136 8.39 -12.43 -23.00
N ASN A 137 8.95 -11.60 -22.14
CA ASN A 137 9.91 -11.99 -21.11
C ASN A 137 9.46 -11.51 -19.73
N ASN A 138 9.60 -12.39 -18.74
CA ASN A 138 9.22 -12.13 -17.36
C ASN A 138 10.44 -11.92 -16.47
N LEU A 139 10.31 -11.04 -15.48
CA LEU A 139 11.30 -10.90 -14.42
C LEU A 139 11.30 -12.16 -13.55
N ILE A 140 12.42 -12.88 -13.53
CA ILE A 140 12.60 -14.11 -12.75
C ILE A 140 13.33 -13.79 -11.47
N ILE A 141 12.72 -14.07 -10.34
CA ILE A 141 13.29 -13.84 -9.02
C ILE A 141 13.23 -15.11 -8.17
N PRO A 142 14.25 -15.40 -7.34
CA PRO A 142 14.22 -16.56 -6.47
C PRO A 142 13.21 -16.37 -5.33
N PHE A 143 12.54 -17.47 -4.96
CA PHE A 143 11.62 -17.49 -3.85
C PHE A 143 12.35 -17.27 -2.52
N ASN A 144 11.75 -16.48 -1.64
CA ASN A 144 12.23 -16.20 -0.28
C ASN A 144 13.68 -15.66 -0.21
N TYR A 145 14.09 -14.89 -1.22
CA TYR A 145 15.40 -14.27 -1.28
C TYR A 145 15.27 -12.74 -1.34
N GLN A 146 16.21 -12.03 -0.72
CA GLN A 146 16.20 -10.59 -0.73
C GLN A 146 16.81 -10.04 -2.02
N ILE A 147 16.07 -9.11 -2.65
CA ILE A 147 16.44 -8.51 -3.92
C ILE A 147 16.54 -7.01 -3.72
N MET A 148 17.63 -6.43 -4.19
CA MET A 148 17.80 -5.00 -4.30
C MET A 148 17.48 -4.57 -5.73
N VAL A 149 16.45 -3.76 -5.88
CA VAL A 149 16.05 -3.20 -7.17
C VAL A 149 16.52 -1.75 -7.24
N SER A 150 17.27 -1.42 -8.26
CA SER A 150 17.63 -0.05 -8.63
C SER A 150 16.95 0.32 -9.93
N MET A 151 16.37 1.52 -10.01
CA MET A 151 15.60 1.96 -11.16
C MET A 151 16.09 3.27 -11.70
N THR A 152 16.14 3.38 -13.02
CA THR A 152 16.32 4.63 -13.75
C THR A 152 15.48 4.61 -15.02
N SER A 153 15.19 5.77 -15.57
CA SER A 153 14.55 5.90 -16.87
C SER A 153 15.58 6.31 -17.94
N MET A 154 15.37 5.83 -19.15
CA MET A 154 16.18 6.23 -20.31
C MET A 154 15.54 7.37 -21.09
N ASP A 155 14.30 7.68 -20.83
CA ASP A 155 13.51 8.68 -21.58
C ASP A 155 12.73 9.61 -20.65
N VAL A 156 11.51 9.24 -20.27
CA VAL A 156 10.60 10.02 -19.44
C VAL A 156 10.39 9.34 -18.08
N ILE A 157 9.68 9.99 -17.18
CA ILE A 157 9.34 9.42 -15.87
C ILE A 157 8.34 8.27 -16.05
N HIS A 158 8.64 7.12 -15.49
CA HIS A 158 7.76 5.96 -15.41
C HIS A 158 7.58 5.51 -13.95
N SER A 159 6.63 4.63 -13.70
CA SER A 159 6.44 4.01 -12.39
C SER A 159 6.29 2.50 -12.52
N TRP A 160 7.12 1.78 -11.80
CA TRP A 160 7.11 0.32 -11.75
C TRP A 160 6.45 -0.15 -10.46
N THR A 161 5.54 -1.15 -10.56
CA THR A 161 4.80 -1.61 -9.40
C THR A 161 4.52 -3.10 -9.43
N ILE A 162 4.56 -3.73 -8.24
CA ILE A 162 4.07 -5.08 -7.98
C ILE A 162 3.06 -5.00 -6.84
N PRO A 163 1.77 -4.87 -7.14
CA PRO A 163 0.74 -4.65 -6.12
C PRO A 163 0.62 -5.80 -5.10
N SER A 164 0.84 -7.06 -5.53
CA SER A 164 0.76 -8.24 -4.66
C SER A 164 1.85 -8.32 -3.58
N ILE A 165 2.93 -7.54 -3.72
CA ILE A 165 4.01 -7.44 -2.74
C ILE A 165 4.00 -6.06 -2.06
N ASN A 166 3.18 -5.14 -2.56
CA ASN A 166 3.13 -3.73 -2.15
C ASN A 166 4.43 -2.97 -2.42
N ILE A 167 4.96 -3.13 -3.61
CA ILE A 167 6.12 -2.38 -4.08
C ILE A 167 5.70 -1.44 -5.18
N LYS A 168 6.09 -0.18 -5.04
CA LYS A 168 5.99 0.83 -6.08
C LYS A 168 7.22 1.72 -6.03
N MET A 169 7.80 1.97 -7.20
CA MET A 169 9.00 2.79 -7.32
C MET A 169 8.94 3.61 -8.62
N ASP A 170 9.23 4.89 -8.51
CA ASP A 170 9.30 5.77 -9.66
C ASP A 170 10.68 5.67 -10.32
N SER A 171 10.66 5.65 -11.64
CA SER A 171 11.85 5.59 -12.48
C SER A 171 12.06 6.97 -13.11
N VAL A 172 13.12 7.64 -12.69
CA VAL A 172 13.48 9.01 -13.12
C VAL A 172 14.72 8.94 -14.00
N PRO A 173 14.80 9.73 -15.08
CA PRO A 173 16.00 9.84 -15.94
C PRO A 173 17.24 10.29 -15.22
#